data_16cdc60662c351ca2e1375b81412e6c0
#
_entry.id   16cdc60662c351ca2e1375b81412e6c0
#
_cell.length_a   1.000
_cell.length_b   1.000
_cell.length_c   1.000
_cell.angle_alpha   90.00
_cell.angle_beta   90.00
_cell.angle_gamma   90.00
#
_symmetry.space_group_name_H-M   'P 1'
#
loop_
_entity.id
_entity.type
_entity.pdbx_description
1 polymer ?
#
loop_
_entity_poly.entity_id
_entity_poly.type
_entity_poly.pdbx_seq_one_letter_code
_entity_poly.pdbx_strand_id
1 'polypeptide(L)'
;AFDADELARLQKQSDETARELLATEGYFSPRVSSTLTGDTLRYAVEPGPRTQVRSVRLRFAGALADDANGRQRARLERGFALQPGMPFRQADWDAAKASAVEPLLAGRYLAARVSASAARIDPVAHGADLDVTVDSGPAFFYGQPRIVGVRRYPESIVRHLNPARPGQPVRQQDLLDYQAALESSGYFSQAVVRVDPDPGQAAAAPLVVEVTERPEKLLSLGAGVSTDTGARVQATWLSRDIADRGLRLKLDGKLETRSQSAAAELAWPQNAKGYVNSLGAQFKREDIEGQETRTTLLAAKRTRTRGQIESALTLQYQTETQQVGGAVNAHNQALSTNYAWTQRVVGRAFYPRDGYVLTLQVGGAVEGLLSDTSFLRLYGRHTQYVRVGRDNRLVLRVEGGAVLAETRDGIPTDFLFRAGGDNSVRGYAYQSLGRALGGGVASVRYLATGSVEYNHFFTRDWGMALFVDAGDAADAPGSLSPVFGYGAGARYRSPV
;
A
#
# COMPACT_ATOMS: atom_id res chain seq x y z
N ALA A 1 -1.86 -44.01 -46.00
CA ALA A 1 -2.72 -43.12 -46.81
C ALA A 1 -4.16 -43.37 -46.37
N PHE A 2 -4.93 -42.38 -46.09
CA PHE A 2 -6.35 -42.47 -45.78
C PHE A 2 -7.08 -42.94 -47.08
N ASP A 3 -8.09 -43.78 -46.95
CA ASP A 3 -8.95 -44.10 -48.07
C ASP A 3 -9.94 -42.96 -48.36
N ALA A 4 -10.62 -42.99 -49.51
CA ALA A 4 -11.51 -41.91 -49.93
C ALA A 4 -12.74 -41.75 -49.00
N ASP A 5 -13.21 -42.83 -48.37
CA ASP A 5 -14.36 -42.81 -47.45
C ASP A 5 -13.97 -42.23 -46.10
N GLU A 6 -12.77 -42.52 -45.67
CA GLU A 6 -12.22 -41.95 -44.43
C GLU A 6 -11.94 -40.45 -44.56
N LEU A 7 -11.43 -39.99 -45.71
CA LEU A 7 -11.24 -38.58 -46.01
C LEU A 7 -12.57 -37.82 -46.05
N ALA A 8 -13.60 -38.39 -46.66
CA ALA A 8 -14.94 -37.79 -46.71
C ALA A 8 -15.57 -37.69 -45.30
N ARG A 9 -15.37 -38.71 -44.45
CA ARG A 9 -15.81 -38.69 -43.05
C ARG A 9 -15.10 -37.61 -42.24
N LEU A 10 -13.77 -37.53 -42.35
CA LEU A 10 -12.98 -36.51 -41.67
C LEU A 10 -13.33 -35.09 -42.12
N GLN A 11 -13.58 -34.88 -43.40
CA GLN A 11 -14.02 -33.62 -43.95
C GLN A 11 -15.38 -33.20 -43.38
N LYS A 12 -16.36 -34.10 -43.35
CA LYS A 12 -17.67 -33.84 -42.72
C LYS A 12 -17.55 -33.50 -41.24
N GLN A 13 -16.76 -34.26 -40.50
CA GLN A 13 -16.47 -33.99 -39.07
C GLN A 13 -15.81 -32.63 -38.86
N SER A 14 -14.90 -32.25 -39.75
CA SER A 14 -14.23 -30.95 -39.71
C SER A 14 -15.20 -29.80 -39.98
N ASP A 15 -16.16 -29.95 -40.92
CA ASP A 15 -17.22 -28.97 -41.18
C ASP A 15 -18.16 -28.82 -39.96
N GLU A 16 -18.49 -29.92 -39.28
CA GLU A 16 -19.27 -29.91 -38.03
C GLU A 16 -18.51 -29.17 -36.91
N THR A 17 -17.24 -29.47 -36.71
CA THR A 17 -16.38 -28.78 -35.73
C THR A 17 -16.27 -27.28 -36.02
N ALA A 18 -16.17 -26.89 -37.29
CA ALA A 18 -16.16 -25.49 -37.70
C ALA A 18 -17.49 -24.78 -37.37
N ARG A 19 -18.65 -25.45 -37.54
CA ARG A 19 -19.96 -24.90 -37.14
C ARG A 19 -20.07 -24.77 -35.62
N GLU A 20 -19.59 -25.75 -34.84
CA GLU A 20 -19.56 -25.70 -33.39
C GLU A 20 -18.69 -24.52 -32.89
N LEU A 21 -17.49 -24.32 -33.46
CA LEU A 21 -16.64 -23.18 -33.18
C LEU A 21 -17.36 -21.85 -33.46
N LEU A 22 -18.04 -21.73 -34.58
CA LEU A 22 -18.80 -20.52 -34.92
C LEU A 22 -19.98 -20.30 -33.96
N ALA A 23 -20.61 -21.37 -33.48
CA ALA A 23 -21.67 -21.29 -32.47
C ALA A 23 -21.14 -20.73 -31.14
N THR A 24 -19.91 -21.09 -30.71
CA THR A 24 -19.31 -20.49 -29.49
C THR A 24 -19.09 -18.99 -29.62
N GLU A 25 -18.89 -18.49 -30.85
CA GLU A 25 -18.75 -17.07 -31.18
C GLU A 25 -20.10 -16.35 -31.43
N GLY A 26 -21.21 -17.08 -31.33
CA GLY A 26 -22.56 -16.54 -31.44
C GLY A 26 -23.18 -16.66 -32.85
N TYR A 27 -22.58 -17.42 -33.73
CA TYR A 27 -23.09 -17.68 -35.09
C TYR A 27 -23.76 -19.05 -35.13
N PHE A 28 -25.08 -19.12 -34.97
CA PHE A 28 -25.82 -20.38 -34.88
C PHE A 28 -26.46 -20.82 -36.20
N SER A 29 -26.34 -20.03 -37.27
CA SER A 29 -26.84 -20.36 -38.63
C SER A 29 -25.75 -20.20 -39.69
N PRO A 30 -24.52 -20.68 -39.46
CA PRO A 30 -23.43 -20.53 -40.43
C PRO A 30 -23.57 -21.50 -41.58
N ARG A 31 -23.19 -21.05 -42.78
CA ARG A 31 -22.93 -21.95 -43.90
C ARG A 31 -21.44 -22.24 -43.94
N VAL A 32 -21.11 -23.51 -43.77
CA VAL A 32 -19.72 -23.98 -43.84
C VAL A 32 -19.65 -25.08 -44.87
N SER A 33 -18.79 -24.92 -45.86
CA SER A 33 -18.42 -25.92 -46.82
C SER A 33 -16.90 -26.01 -46.95
N SER A 34 -16.40 -27.20 -47.14
CA SER A 34 -14.98 -27.42 -47.34
C SER A 34 -14.71 -28.15 -48.65
N THR A 35 -13.56 -27.90 -49.26
CA THR A 35 -13.09 -28.52 -50.48
C THR A 35 -11.66 -29.00 -50.28
N LEU A 36 -11.42 -30.28 -50.51
CA LEU A 36 -10.08 -30.86 -50.47
C LEU A 36 -9.46 -30.85 -51.86
N THR A 37 -8.28 -30.23 -52.01
CA THR A 37 -7.53 -30.17 -53.24
C THR A 37 -6.09 -30.60 -52.95
N GLY A 38 -5.73 -31.83 -53.35
CA GLY A 38 -4.47 -32.45 -52.92
C GLY A 38 -4.43 -32.61 -51.39
N ASP A 39 -3.42 -32.02 -50.74
CA ASP A 39 -3.25 -32.07 -49.29
C ASP A 39 -3.80 -30.82 -48.58
N THR A 40 -4.51 -29.95 -49.28
CA THR A 40 -5.02 -28.67 -48.73
C THR A 40 -6.54 -28.74 -48.62
N LEU A 41 -7.04 -28.59 -47.37
CA LEU A 41 -8.46 -28.41 -47.07
C LEU A 41 -8.78 -26.92 -46.99
N ARG A 42 -9.63 -26.44 -47.92
CA ARG A 42 -10.07 -25.03 -47.98
C ARG A 42 -11.49 -24.93 -47.44
N TYR A 43 -11.70 -24.04 -46.48
CA TYR A 43 -13.02 -23.70 -45.95
C TYR A 43 -13.60 -22.47 -46.62
N ALA A 44 -14.86 -22.54 -47.01
CA ALA A 44 -15.68 -21.39 -47.31
C ALA A 44 -16.68 -21.21 -46.16
N VAL A 45 -16.62 -20.09 -45.47
CA VAL A 45 -17.41 -19.80 -44.26
C VAL A 45 -18.23 -18.55 -44.51
N GLU A 46 -19.55 -18.68 -44.45
CA GLU A 46 -20.50 -17.58 -44.35
C GLU A 46 -21.09 -17.59 -42.93
N PRO A 47 -20.63 -16.73 -42.00
CA PRO A 47 -21.04 -16.80 -40.60
C PRO A 47 -22.52 -16.53 -40.37
N GLY A 48 -23.12 -15.71 -41.24
CA GLY A 48 -24.49 -15.22 -41.08
C GLY A 48 -24.59 -14.15 -39.97
N PRO A 49 -25.82 -13.77 -39.62
CA PRO A 49 -26.03 -12.80 -38.53
C PRO A 49 -25.63 -13.36 -37.19
N ARG A 50 -25.03 -12.50 -36.37
CA ARG A 50 -24.63 -12.86 -35.01
C ARG A 50 -25.84 -12.78 -34.06
N THR A 51 -26.01 -13.80 -33.25
CA THR A 51 -27.07 -13.88 -32.23
C THR A 51 -26.89 -12.81 -31.18
N GLN A 52 -27.96 -12.10 -30.81
CA GLN A 52 -27.98 -11.09 -29.78
C GLN A 52 -28.78 -11.55 -28.55
N VAL A 53 -28.41 -11.11 -27.39
CA VAL A 53 -29.18 -11.32 -26.16
C VAL A 53 -30.50 -10.58 -26.28
N ARG A 54 -31.64 -11.30 -26.25
CA ARG A 54 -32.98 -10.74 -26.30
C ARG A 54 -33.52 -10.42 -24.91
N SER A 55 -33.34 -11.35 -23.98
CA SER A 55 -33.77 -11.21 -22.61
C SER A 55 -32.81 -11.87 -21.64
N VAL A 56 -32.74 -11.29 -20.42
CA VAL A 56 -31.97 -11.82 -19.28
C VAL A 56 -32.91 -11.91 -18.09
N ARG A 57 -32.99 -13.08 -17.48
CA ARG A 57 -33.81 -13.34 -16.33
C ARG A 57 -32.93 -13.91 -15.22
N LEU A 58 -32.71 -13.11 -14.15
CA LEU A 58 -32.06 -13.56 -12.94
C LEU A 58 -33.08 -13.97 -11.90
N ARG A 59 -32.94 -15.16 -11.34
CA ARG A 59 -33.70 -15.64 -10.20
C ARG A 59 -32.76 -15.84 -9.03
N PHE A 60 -33.28 -15.58 -7.83
CA PHE A 60 -32.48 -15.70 -6.61
C PHE A 60 -33.12 -16.73 -5.68
N ALA A 61 -32.26 -17.57 -5.08
CA ALA A 61 -32.60 -18.55 -4.05
C ALA A 61 -31.69 -18.37 -2.84
N GLY A 62 -32.01 -19.06 -1.73
CA GLY A 62 -31.29 -18.94 -0.46
C GLY A 62 -31.63 -17.65 0.27
N ALA A 63 -30.80 -17.27 1.25
CA ALA A 63 -31.02 -16.13 2.12
C ALA A 63 -31.11 -14.77 1.37
N LEU A 64 -30.56 -14.68 0.16
CA LEU A 64 -30.67 -13.49 -0.67
C LEU A 64 -32.08 -13.28 -1.24
N ALA A 65 -32.84 -14.36 -1.44
CA ALA A 65 -34.22 -14.29 -1.91
C ALA A 65 -35.12 -13.58 -0.88
N ASP A 66 -34.84 -13.78 0.40
CA ASP A 66 -35.59 -13.27 1.54
C ASP A 66 -35.12 -11.86 1.98
N ASP A 67 -34.10 -11.26 1.29
CA ASP A 67 -33.62 -9.91 1.62
C ASP A 67 -34.70 -8.86 1.36
N ALA A 68 -35.33 -8.40 2.45
CA ALA A 68 -36.46 -7.46 2.43
C ALA A 68 -36.17 -6.14 1.69
N ASN A 69 -34.88 -5.71 1.64
CA ASN A 69 -34.49 -4.46 0.99
C ASN A 69 -34.30 -4.57 -0.52
N GLY A 70 -34.12 -5.77 -1.07
CA GLY A 70 -33.92 -6.02 -2.50
C GLY A 70 -32.74 -5.29 -3.16
N ARG A 71 -32.01 -4.45 -2.42
CA ARG A 71 -30.92 -3.61 -2.98
C ARG A 71 -29.80 -4.41 -3.57
N GLN A 72 -29.45 -5.52 -2.93
CA GLN A 72 -28.35 -6.38 -3.42
C GLN A 72 -28.78 -7.13 -4.68
N ARG A 73 -30.03 -7.62 -4.74
CA ARG A 73 -30.62 -8.23 -5.94
C ARG A 73 -30.63 -7.27 -7.12
N ALA A 74 -31.17 -6.06 -6.93
CA ALA A 74 -31.19 -5.02 -7.97
C ALA A 74 -29.79 -4.59 -8.43
N ARG A 75 -28.77 -4.67 -7.54
CA ARG A 75 -27.39 -4.42 -7.92
C ARG A 75 -26.83 -5.53 -8.80
N LEU A 76 -27.11 -6.78 -8.48
CA LEU A 76 -26.69 -7.94 -9.27
C LEU A 76 -27.35 -7.95 -10.65
N GLU A 77 -28.66 -7.64 -10.73
CA GLU A 77 -29.40 -7.53 -12.00
C GLU A 77 -28.81 -6.46 -12.91
N ARG A 78 -28.56 -5.26 -12.38
CA ARG A 78 -27.94 -4.16 -13.14
C ARG A 78 -26.48 -4.42 -13.50
N GLY A 79 -25.76 -5.16 -12.67
CA GLY A 79 -24.33 -5.49 -12.87
C GLY A 79 -24.08 -6.76 -13.66
N PHE A 80 -25.12 -7.47 -14.11
CA PHE A 80 -24.93 -8.69 -14.91
C PHE A 80 -24.26 -8.36 -16.24
N ALA A 81 -23.20 -9.07 -16.58
CA ALA A 81 -22.29 -8.68 -17.66
C ALA A 81 -22.94 -8.73 -19.05
N LEU A 82 -23.89 -9.64 -19.28
CA LEU A 82 -24.64 -9.72 -20.54
C LEU A 82 -25.99 -9.00 -20.41
N GLN A 83 -26.20 -7.97 -21.22
CA GLN A 83 -27.45 -7.18 -21.24
C GLN A 83 -28.17 -7.37 -22.57
N PRO A 84 -29.49 -7.16 -22.63
CA PRO A 84 -30.25 -7.18 -23.87
C PRO A 84 -29.63 -6.28 -24.94
N GLY A 85 -29.54 -6.77 -26.19
CA GLY A 85 -28.89 -6.09 -27.32
C GLY A 85 -27.39 -6.38 -27.46
N MET A 86 -26.73 -7.00 -26.50
CA MET A 86 -25.33 -7.42 -26.62
C MET A 86 -25.20 -8.70 -27.47
N PRO A 87 -24.09 -8.87 -28.21
CA PRO A 87 -23.85 -10.12 -28.93
C PRO A 87 -23.64 -11.26 -27.94
N PHE A 88 -24.22 -12.43 -28.25
CA PHE A 88 -24.02 -13.63 -27.46
C PHE A 88 -22.71 -14.33 -27.87
N ARG A 89 -21.89 -14.71 -26.88
CA ARG A 89 -20.72 -15.60 -26.99
C ARG A 89 -20.72 -16.54 -25.80
N GLN A 90 -20.29 -17.78 -26.03
CA GLN A 90 -20.18 -18.75 -24.93
C GLN A 90 -19.25 -18.29 -23.82
N ALA A 91 -18.09 -17.72 -24.16
CA ALA A 91 -17.14 -17.20 -23.20
C ALA A 91 -17.73 -16.06 -22.34
N ASP A 92 -18.50 -15.15 -22.96
CA ASP A 92 -19.16 -14.04 -22.25
C ASP A 92 -20.30 -14.56 -21.37
N TRP A 93 -21.00 -15.61 -21.78
CA TRP A 93 -22.00 -16.30 -20.97
C TRP A 93 -21.41 -16.95 -19.74
N ASP A 94 -20.27 -17.64 -19.86
CA ASP A 94 -19.56 -18.26 -18.73
C ASP A 94 -18.99 -17.20 -17.79
N ALA A 95 -18.42 -16.12 -18.32
CA ALA A 95 -17.95 -14.98 -17.53
C ALA A 95 -19.10 -14.27 -16.81
N ALA A 96 -20.26 -14.10 -17.45
CA ALA A 96 -21.44 -13.47 -16.84
C ALA A 96 -21.99 -14.29 -15.66
N LYS A 97 -22.01 -15.62 -15.78
CA LYS A 97 -22.40 -16.50 -14.67
C LYS A 97 -21.42 -16.39 -13.49
N ALA A 98 -20.12 -16.36 -13.74
CA ALA A 98 -19.10 -16.20 -12.70
C ALA A 98 -19.23 -14.83 -12.03
N SER A 99 -19.39 -13.75 -12.79
CA SER A 99 -19.55 -12.37 -12.27
C SER A 99 -20.82 -12.16 -11.44
N ALA A 100 -21.86 -12.97 -11.63
CA ALA A 100 -23.07 -12.92 -10.83
C ALA A 100 -22.87 -13.46 -9.40
N VAL A 101 -21.91 -14.37 -9.19
CA VAL A 101 -21.64 -15.02 -7.91
C VAL A 101 -20.50 -14.33 -7.14
N GLU A 102 -19.49 -13.83 -7.84
CA GLU A 102 -18.30 -13.22 -7.24
C GLU A 102 -18.60 -12.15 -6.17
N PRO A 103 -19.51 -11.16 -6.37
CA PRO A 103 -19.84 -10.18 -5.35
C PRO A 103 -20.53 -10.78 -4.10
N LEU A 104 -21.17 -11.93 -4.24
CA LEU A 104 -21.80 -12.66 -3.14
C LEU A 104 -20.74 -13.38 -2.29
N LEU A 105 -19.79 -14.06 -2.96
CA LEU A 105 -18.65 -14.74 -2.33
C LEU A 105 -17.73 -13.76 -1.62
N ALA A 106 -17.52 -12.56 -2.17
CA ALA A 106 -16.76 -11.49 -1.53
C ALA A 106 -17.48 -10.91 -0.28
N GLY A 107 -18.76 -11.14 -0.15
CA GLY A 107 -19.60 -10.75 0.98
C GLY A 107 -19.90 -11.94 1.90
N ARG A 108 -21.09 -11.86 2.50
CA ARG A 108 -21.57 -12.81 3.51
C ARG A 108 -22.11 -14.13 2.98
N TYR A 109 -22.09 -14.39 1.68
CA TYR A 109 -22.68 -15.57 1.08
C TYR A 109 -21.59 -16.50 0.53
N LEU A 110 -20.81 -17.10 1.43
CA LEU A 110 -19.63 -17.91 1.08
C LEU A 110 -19.95 -19.21 0.31
N ALA A 111 -21.21 -19.68 0.36
CA ALA A 111 -21.69 -20.86 -0.35
C ALA A 111 -22.47 -20.50 -1.63
N ALA A 112 -22.40 -19.27 -2.09
CA ALA A 112 -23.12 -18.83 -3.28
C ALA A 112 -22.65 -19.54 -4.56
N ARG A 113 -23.62 -19.91 -5.40
CA ARG A 113 -23.37 -20.64 -6.66
C ARG A 113 -24.47 -20.36 -7.69
N VAL A 114 -24.19 -20.63 -8.94
CA VAL A 114 -25.21 -20.76 -9.95
C VAL A 114 -25.82 -22.16 -9.82
N SER A 115 -27.09 -22.25 -9.40
CA SER A 115 -27.78 -23.53 -9.21
C SER A 115 -28.43 -24.04 -10.47
N ALA A 116 -28.81 -23.15 -11.39
CA ALA A 116 -29.31 -23.47 -12.70
C ALA A 116 -28.99 -22.35 -13.70
N SER A 117 -28.71 -22.73 -14.95
CA SER A 117 -28.55 -21.76 -16.05
C SER A 117 -28.98 -22.35 -17.37
N ALA A 118 -29.60 -21.55 -18.24
CA ALA A 118 -29.99 -21.95 -19.58
C ALA A 118 -29.85 -20.73 -20.52
N ALA A 119 -29.26 -20.99 -21.70
CA ALA A 119 -29.27 -20.08 -22.83
C ALA A 119 -30.11 -20.72 -23.94
N ARG A 120 -31.29 -20.16 -24.20
CA ARG A 120 -32.16 -20.64 -25.29
C ARG A 120 -31.91 -19.79 -26.51
N ILE A 121 -31.33 -20.43 -27.53
CA ILE A 121 -30.98 -19.77 -28.77
C ILE A 121 -32.11 -20.02 -29.79
N ASP A 122 -32.54 -18.94 -30.40
CA ASP A 122 -33.43 -18.96 -31.57
C ASP A 122 -32.58 -18.61 -32.81
N PRO A 123 -32.18 -19.63 -33.61
CA PRO A 123 -31.34 -19.42 -34.80
C PRO A 123 -32.01 -18.64 -35.91
N VAL A 124 -33.36 -18.64 -35.98
CA VAL A 124 -34.14 -17.95 -37.01
C VAL A 124 -34.30 -16.47 -36.67
N ALA A 125 -34.64 -16.18 -35.41
CA ALA A 125 -34.76 -14.81 -34.93
C ALA A 125 -33.44 -14.20 -34.50
N HIS A 126 -32.33 -14.93 -34.58
CA HIS A 126 -30.98 -14.54 -34.14
C HIS A 126 -30.96 -13.98 -32.70
N GLY A 127 -31.75 -14.61 -31.82
CA GLY A 127 -31.97 -14.17 -30.44
C GLY A 127 -31.58 -15.21 -29.40
N ALA A 128 -31.09 -14.77 -28.26
CA ALA A 128 -30.78 -15.59 -27.10
C ALA A 128 -31.56 -15.11 -25.86
N ASP A 129 -32.34 -16.03 -25.25
CA ASP A 129 -32.98 -15.80 -23.95
C ASP A 129 -32.17 -16.49 -22.85
N LEU A 130 -31.71 -15.71 -21.89
CA LEU A 130 -30.82 -16.14 -20.82
C LEU A 130 -31.58 -16.26 -19.49
N ASP A 131 -31.58 -17.45 -18.90
CA ASP A 131 -32.10 -17.71 -17.55
C ASP A 131 -30.97 -18.15 -16.64
N VAL A 132 -30.78 -17.47 -15.47
CA VAL A 132 -29.81 -17.84 -14.47
C VAL A 132 -30.46 -17.85 -13.09
N THR A 133 -30.28 -18.91 -12.34
CA THR A 133 -30.67 -19.02 -10.94
C THR A 133 -29.43 -18.98 -10.07
N VAL A 134 -29.31 -17.95 -9.26
CA VAL A 134 -28.25 -17.75 -8.27
C VAL A 134 -28.76 -18.17 -6.90
N ASP A 135 -28.20 -19.20 -6.34
CA ASP A 135 -28.44 -19.64 -4.96
C ASP A 135 -27.37 -19.08 -4.06
N SER A 136 -27.73 -18.17 -3.14
CA SER A 136 -26.79 -17.57 -2.20
C SER A 136 -26.35 -18.52 -1.08
N GLY A 137 -27.09 -19.61 -0.84
CA GLY A 137 -27.00 -20.32 0.43
C GLY A 137 -27.36 -19.44 1.64
N PRO A 138 -26.96 -19.81 2.85
CA PRO A 138 -27.15 -19.02 4.06
C PRO A 138 -26.20 -17.81 4.11
N ALA A 139 -26.54 -16.81 4.91
CA ALA A 139 -25.63 -15.73 5.27
C ALA A 139 -24.66 -16.18 6.37
N PHE A 140 -23.37 -15.97 6.17
CA PHE A 140 -22.32 -16.35 7.11
C PHE A 140 -21.97 -15.20 8.05
N PHE A 141 -21.81 -15.54 9.34
CA PHE A 141 -21.39 -14.62 10.40
C PHE A 141 -20.16 -15.21 11.09
N TYR A 142 -19.24 -14.31 11.51
CA TYR A 142 -18.03 -14.74 12.21
C TYR A 142 -18.34 -15.44 13.53
N GLY A 143 -17.78 -16.61 13.73
CA GLY A 143 -17.66 -17.31 15.01
C GLY A 143 -16.39 -16.91 15.76
N GLN A 144 -15.98 -17.75 16.71
CA GLN A 144 -14.73 -17.58 17.45
C GLN A 144 -13.51 -17.91 16.55
N PRO A 145 -12.39 -17.17 16.67
CA PRO A 145 -11.18 -17.49 15.95
C PRO A 145 -10.53 -18.78 16.48
N ARG A 146 -10.19 -19.68 15.56
CA ARG A 146 -9.37 -20.86 15.80
C ARG A 146 -7.96 -20.58 15.28
N ILE A 147 -7.00 -20.41 16.19
CA ILE A 147 -5.63 -20.03 15.89
C ILE A 147 -4.75 -21.29 15.90
N VAL A 148 -3.92 -21.43 14.86
CA VAL A 148 -2.99 -22.55 14.65
C VAL A 148 -1.62 -21.99 14.23
N GLY A 149 -0.55 -22.65 14.70
CA GLY A 149 0.83 -22.32 14.32
C GLY A 149 1.56 -21.38 15.29
N VAL A 150 0.88 -20.83 16.29
CA VAL A 150 1.50 -20.08 17.37
C VAL A 150 2.16 -21.02 18.35
N ARG A 151 3.46 -20.85 18.60
CA ARG A 151 4.26 -21.71 19.50
C ARG A 151 5.08 -20.90 20.49
N ARG A 152 5.66 -19.78 20.04
CA ARG A 152 6.57 -18.94 20.82
C ARG A 152 5.89 -17.65 21.25
N TYR A 153 5.30 -16.95 20.29
CA TYR A 153 4.73 -15.64 20.56
C TYR A 153 3.40 -15.73 21.28
N PRO A 154 3.04 -14.74 22.11
CA PRO A 154 1.73 -14.73 22.77
C PRO A 154 0.58 -14.74 21.75
N GLU A 155 -0.41 -15.62 21.93
CA GLU A 155 -1.59 -15.70 21.05
C GLU A 155 -2.40 -14.40 21.02
N SER A 156 -2.29 -13.59 22.08
CA SER A 156 -2.91 -12.25 22.16
C SER A 156 -2.49 -11.34 21.01
N ILE A 157 -1.29 -11.52 20.43
CA ILE A 157 -0.84 -10.77 19.25
C ILE A 157 -1.77 -11.05 18.08
N VAL A 158 -2.09 -12.31 17.81
CA VAL A 158 -3.01 -12.70 16.73
C VAL A 158 -4.41 -12.15 17.04
N ARG A 159 -4.91 -12.32 18.26
CA ARG A 159 -6.25 -11.86 18.65
C ARG A 159 -6.43 -10.33 18.56
N HIS A 160 -5.42 -9.56 18.93
CA HIS A 160 -5.49 -8.08 18.90
C HIS A 160 -5.47 -7.50 17.47
N LEU A 161 -4.91 -8.23 16.50
CA LEU A 161 -4.87 -7.83 15.11
C LEU A 161 -6.17 -8.16 14.36
N ASN A 162 -7.08 -8.95 14.96
CA ASN A 162 -8.33 -9.36 14.33
C ASN A 162 -9.32 -8.19 14.20
N PRO A 163 -9.68 -7.73 12.98
CA PRO A 163 -10.69 -6.70 12.78
C PRO A 163 -12.13 -7.23 12.93
N ALA A 164 -12.31 -8.56 12.73
CA ALA A 164 -13.62 -9.21 12.74
C ALA A 164 -14.07 -9.49 14.16
N ARG A 165 -15.35 -9.29 14.44
CA ARG A 165 -15.98 -9.61 15.73
C ARG A 165 -17.00 -10.74 15.54
N PRO A 166 -17.10 -11.68 16.49
CA PRO A 166 -18.16 -12.69 16.44
C PRO A 166 -19.53 -12.07 16.25
N GLY A 167 -20.36 -12.69 15.42
CA GLY A 167 -21.71 -12.20 15.06
C GLY A 167 -21.76 -11.14 13.98
N GLN A 168 -20.63 -10.60 13.51
CA GLN A 168 -20.62 -9.72 12.32
C GLN A 168 -20.69 -10.54 11.03
N PRO A 169 -21.31 -10.02 9.96
CA PRO A 169 -21.32 -10.68 8.65
C PRO A 169 -19.91 -10.81 8.10
N VAL A 170 -19.61 -11.97 7.51
CA VAL A 170 -18.32 -12.23 6.87
C VAL A 170 -18.13 -11.34 5.64
N ARG A 171 -16.90 -10.82 5.47
CA ARG A 171 -16.45 -10.06 4.30
C ARG A 171 -15.03 -10.48 3.94
N GLN A 172 -14.80 -10.76 2.68
CA GLN A 172 -13.48 -11.15 2.17
C GLN A 172 -12.41 -10.09 2.48
N GLN A 173 -12.77 -8.81 2.40
CA GLN A 173 -11.83 -7.73 2.71
C GLN A 173 -11.31 -7.78 4.15
N ASP A 174 -12.17 -8.13 5.13
CA ASP A 174 -11.76 -8.25 6.52
C ASP A 174 -10.74 -9.40 6.71
N LEU A 175 -10.88 -10.50 5.94
CA LEU A 175 -9.94 -11.63 5.95
C LEU A 175 -8.58 -11.22 5.37
N LEU A 176 -8.59 -10.52 4.23
CA LEU A 176 -7.37 -10.01 3.59
C LEU A 176 -6.66 -8.97 4.45
N ASP A 177 -7.41 -8.04 5.05
CA ASP A 177 -6.86 -7.02 5.95
C ASP A 177 -6.25 -7.66 7.19
N TYR A 178 -6.89 -8.70 7.73
CA TYR A 178 -6.36 -9.44 8.88
C TYR A 178 -5.08 -10.19 8.52
N GLN A 179 -5.05 -10.90 7.39
CA GLN A 179 -3.86 -11.55 6.89
C GLN A 179 -2.70 -10.56 6.73
N ALA A 180 -2.95 -9.43 6.06
CA ALA A 180 -1.95 -8.37 5.87
C ALA A 180 -1.46 -7.79 7.21
N ALA A 181 -2.36 -7.60 8.19
CA ALA A 181 -2.01 -7.12 9.52
C ALA A 181 -1.10 -8.11 10.27
N LEU A 182 -1.38 -9.42 10.18
CA LEU A 182 -0.55 -10.46 10.77
C LEU A 182 0.86 -10.48 10.16
N GLU A 183 0.98 -10.48 8.83
CA GLU A 183 2.25 -10.51 8.11
C GLU A 183 3.07 -9.23 8.34
N SER A 184 2.41 -8.06 8.38
CA SER A 184 3.06 -6.77 8.64
C SER A 184 3.42 -6.54 10.10
N SER A 185 2.88 -7.32 11.04
CA SER A 185 3.15 -7.21 12.48
C SER A 185 4.63 -7.43 12.83
N GLY A 186 5.36 -8.14 11.96
CA GLY A 186 6.76 -8.50 12.13
C GLY A 186 6.99 -9.79 12.93
N TYR A 187 5.95 -10.44 13.45
CA TYR A 187 6.05 -11.73 14.18
C TYR A 187 5.88 -12.94 13.27
N PHE A 188 5.12 -12.80 12.19
CA PHE A 188 4.77 -13.90 11.30
C PHE A 188 5.36 -13.68 9.90
N SER A 189 5.86 -14.76 9.29
CA SER A 189 6.37 -14.74 7.91
C SER A 189 5.25 -14.97 6.91
N GLN A 190 4.23 -15.70 7.32
CA GLN A 190 3.06 -16.03 6.52
C GLN A 190 1.84 -16.14 7.44
N ALA A 191 0.70 -15.71 6.95
CA ALA A 191 -0.59 -15.93 7.56
C ALA A 191 -1.60 -16.39 6.51
N VAL A 192 -2.50 -17.32 6.88
CA VAL A 192 -3.66 -17.71 6.10
C VAL A 192 -4.89 -17.51 6.96
N VAL A 193 -5.80 -16.67 6.51
CA VAL A 193 -7.03 -16.35 7.22
C VAL A 193 -8.21 -16.74 6.34
N ARG A 194 -9.05 -17.67 6.84
CA ARG A 194 -10.19 -18.20 6.09
C ARG A 194 -11.38 -18.52 6.98
N VAL A 195 -12.54 -18.57 6.37
CA VAL A 195 -13.78 -19.09 6.96
C VAL A 195 -14.21 -20.26 6.08
N ASP A 196 -14.47 -21.42 6.69
CA ASP A 196 -14.95 -22.59 5.95
C ASP A 196 -16.42 -22.36 5.55
N PRO A 197 -16.77 -22.56 4.25
CA PRO A 197 -18.12 -22.29 3.74
C PRO A 197 -19.11 -23.41 4.04
N ASP A 198 -19.12 -23.92 5.29
CA ASP A 198 -20.06 -24.95 5.74
C ASP A 198 -21.41 -24.31 6.09
N PRO A 199 -22.49 -24.59 5.31
CA PRO A 199 -23.80 -24.04 5.59
C PRO A 199 -24.36 -24.37 6.98
N GLY A 200 -23.95 -25.52 7.57
CA GLY A 200 -24.36 -25.94 8.89
C GLY A 200 -23.80 -25.08 10.02
N GLN A 201 -22.73 -24.34 9.76
CA GLN A 201 -22.06 -23.44 10.72
C GLN A 201 -22.22 -21.97 10.37
N ALA A 202 -23.06 -21.62 9.39
CA ALA A 202 -23.15 -20.26 8.85
C ALA A 202 -23.45 -19.19 9.90
N ALA A 203 -24.26 -19.49 10.92
CA ALA A 203 -24.63 -18.54 11.98
C ALA A 203 -23.43 -18.13 12.88
N ALA A 204 -22.38 -18.96 12.99
CA ALA A 204 -21.19 -18.72 13.80
C ALA A 204 -19.98 -19.46 13.18
N ALA A 205 -19.67 -19.15 11.92
CA ALA A 205 -18.64 -19.84 11.15
C ALA A 205 -17.25 -19.58 11.76
N PRO A 206 -16.46 -20.62 12.09
CA PRO A 206 -15.15 -20.47 12.70
C PRO A 206 -14.21 -19.68 11.77
N LEU A 207 -13.56 -18.67 12.35
CA LEU A 207 -12.49 -17.93 11.68
C LEU A 207 -11.18 -18.70 11.89
N VAL A 208 -10.72 -19.41 10.88
CA VAL A 208 -9.46 -20.18 10.95
C VAL A 208 -8.29 -19.27 10.60
N VAL A 209 -7.32 -19.17 11.51
CA VAL A 209 -6.12 -18.35 11.38
C VAL A 209 -4.91 -19.26 11.55
N GLU A 210 -4.20 -19.48 10.46
CA GLU A 210 -2.98 -20.30 10.43
C GLU A 210 -1.78 -19.37 10.23
N VAL A 211 -0.79 -19.41 11.13
CA VAL A 211 0.38 -18.55 11.07
C VAL A 211 1.68 -19.34 11.08
N THR A 212 2.69 -18.80 10.39
CA THR A 212 4.07 -19.29 10.46
C THR A 212 4.91 -18.20 11.12
N GLU A 213 5.52 -18.54 12.26
CA GLU A 213 6.35 -17.61 13.03
C GLU A 213 7.66 -17.26 12.33
N ARG A 214 8.09 -15.99 12.45
CA ARG A 214 9.43 -15.57 12.05
C ARG A 214 10.46 -16.01 13.08
N PRO A 215 11.75 -16.20 12.71
CA PRO A 215 12.83 -16.36 13.66
C PRO A 215 12.81 -15.24 14.71
N GLU A 216 13.08 -15.59 15.96
CA GLU A 216 13.09 -14.63 17.08
C GLU A 216 14.10 -13.51 16.87
N LYS A 217 15.30 -13.86 16.41
CA LYS A 217 16.42 -12.93 16.26
C LYS A 217 16.74 -12.71 14.79
N LEU A 218 17.09 -11.47 14.46
CA LEU A 218 17.54 -11.07 13.12
C LEU A 218 18.72 -10.13 13.29
N LEU A 219 19.82 -10.42 12.60
CA LEU A 219 20.94 -9.49 12.40
C LEU A 219 20.96 -9.08 10.94
N SER A 220 20.97 -7.79 10.68
CA SER A 220 21.11 -7.21 9.35
C SER A 220 22.33 -6.32 9.30
N LEU A 221 23.18 -6.51 8.30
CA LEU A 221 24.35 -5.68 8.05
C LEU A 221 24.19 -4.99 6.69
N GLY A 222 24.59 -3.74 6.60
CA GLY A 222 24.51 -2.96 5.38
C GLY A 222 25.71 -2.05 5.20
N ALA A 223 26.13 -1.86 3.96
CA ALA A 223 27.13 -0.89 3.56
C ALA A 223 26.63 -0.12 2.33
N GLY A 224 27.03 1.13 2.18
CA GLY A 224 26.60 1.98 1.10
C GLY A 224 27.33 3.31 1.07
N VAL A 225 26.94 4.16 0.13
CA VAL A 225 27.41 5.54 -0.01
C VAL A 225 26.21 6.47 -0.19
N SER A 226 26.33 7.68 0.31
CA SER A 226 25.35 8.75 0.17
C SER A 226 26.06 10.04 -0.24
N THR A 227 25.46 10.82 -1.11
CA THR A 227 25.92 12.19 -1.45
C THR A 227 25.84 13.13 -0.26
N ASP A 228 24.89 12.90 0.66
CA ASP A 228 24.63 13.77 1.82
C ASP A 228 25.64 13.51 2.96
N THR A 229 25.87 12.23 3.32
CA THR A 229 26.61 11.86 4.54
C THR A 229 27.88 11.03 4.29
N GLY A 230 28.16 10.66 3.02
CA GLY A 230 29.36 9.92 2.61
C GLY A 230 29.21 8.39 2.71
N ALA A 231 30.31 7.69 2.95
CA ALA A 231 30.35 6.25 3.12
C ALA A 231 29.61 5.83 4.40
N ARG A 232 28.87 4.72 4.35
CA ARG A 232 28.02 4.23 5.42
C ARG A 232 28.20 2.75 5.69
N VAL A 233 28.26 2.39 6.96
CA VAL A 233 28.10 1.02 7.46
C VAL A 233 27.03 1.04 8.55
N GLN A 234 26.14 0.05 8.53
CA GLN A 234 25.12 -0.08 9.56
C GLN A 234 24.91 -1.53 9.98
N ALA A 235 24.53 -1.71 11.23
CA ALA A 235 24.13 -2.98 11.80
C ALA A 235 22.81 -2.81 12.55
N THR A 236 21.86 -3.69 12.29
CA THR A 236 20.59 -3.76 13.04
C THR A 236 20.45 -5.14 13.63
N TRP A 237 20.26 -5.20 14.94
CA TRP A 237 19.89 -6.42 15.64
C TRP A 237 18.45 -6.28 16.16
N LEU A 238 17.63 -7.30 15.92
CA LEU A 238 16.24 -7.35 16.33
C LEU A 238 15.97 -8.66 17.08
N SER A 239 15.46 -8.57 18.30
CA SER A 239 14.78 -9.67 18.98
C SER A 239 13.27 -9.38 19.02
N ARG A 240 12.46 -10.38 18.68
CA ARG A 240 10.99 -10.26 18.61
C ARG A 240 10.29 -10.71 19.87
N ASP A 241 11.03 -11.29 20.79
CA ASP A 241 10.45 -11.84 22.02
C ASP A 241 11.41 -11.69 23.20
N ILE A 242 11.27 -10.60 23.90
CA ILE A 242 11.99 -10.37 25.15
C ILE A 242 11.09 -10.81 26.31
N ALA A 243 11.61 -11.69 27.17
CA ALA A 243 10.95 -12.21 28.35
C ALA A 243 9.63 -12.95 28.05
N ASP A 244 9.52 -13.65 26.91
CA ASP A 244 8.34 -14.45 26.46
C ASP A 244 7.03 -13.63 26.45
N ARG A 245 7.12 -12.34 26.14
CA ARG A 245 5.98 -11.40 26.13
C ARG A 245 5.71 -10.77 24.77
N GLY A 246 6.42 -11.22 23.74
CA GLY A 246 6.34 -10.62 22.41
C GLY A 246 6.91 -9.19 22.36
N LEU A 247 7.71 -8.78 23.36
CA LEU A 247 8.38 -7.48 23.35
C LEU A 247 9.48 -7.49 22.28
N ARG A 248 9.50 -6.49 21.41
CA ARG A 248 10.52 -6.35 20.37
C ARG A 248 11.60 -5.39 20.84
N LEU A 249 12.85 -5.86 20.91
CA LEU A 249 14.01 -5.00 21.12
C LEU A 249 14.78 -4.87 19.82
N LYS A 250 14.93 -3.65 19.35
CA LYS A 250 15.71 -3.30 18.17
C LYS A 250 16.91 -2.47 18.61
N LEU A 251 18.11 -2.88 18.19
CA LEU A 251 19.35 -2.15 18.35
C LEU A 251 19.85 -1.77 16.96
N ASP A 252 20.10 -0.48 16.75
CA ASP A 252 20.64 0.05 15.50
C ASP A 252 21.97 0.75 15.79
N GLY A 253 22.99 0.42 15.00
CA GLY A 253 24.27 1.12 14.94
C GLY A 253 24.53 1.59 13.52
N LYS A 254 24.88 2.86 13.34
CA LYS A 254 25.14 3.47 12.05
C LYS A 254 26.39 4.35 12.12
N LEU A 255 27.32 4.10 11.23
CA LEU A 255 28.56 4.86 11.08
C LEU A 255 28.60 5.41 9.65
N GLU A 256 28.58 6.71 9.52
CA GLU A 256 28.75 7.46 8.27
C GLU A 256 29.92 8.43 8.40
N THR A 257 30.43 8.91 7.30
CA THR A 257 31.56 9.86 7.32
C THR A 257 31.25 11.12 8.15
N ARG A 258 30.00 11.60 8.06
CA ARG A 258 29.55 12.85 8.71
C ARG A 258 28.53 12.62 9.84
N SER A 259 28.11 11.38 10.10
CA SER A 259 27.12 11.09 11.13
C SER A 259 27.38 9.72 11.75
N GLN A 260 27.27 9.62 13.08
CA GLN A 260 27.35 8.38 13.82
C GLN A 260 26.15 8.30 14.75
N SER A 261 25.49 7.15 14.83
CA SER A 261 24.38 6.95 15.74
C SER A 261 24.30 5.54 16.30
N ALA A 262 23.82 5.45 17.52
CA ALA A 262 23.43 4.21 18.18
C ALA A 262 22.04 4.42 18.76
N ALA A 263 21.13 3.47 18.53
CA ALA A 263 19.76 3.55 19.04
C ALA A 263 19.29 2.19 19.56
N ALA A 264 18.44 2.24 20.58
CA ALA A 264 17.72 1.10 21.13
C ALA A 264 16.23 1.43 21.21
N GLU A 265 15.36 0.53 20.75
CA GLU A 265 13.91 0.67 20.87
C GLU A 265 13.30 -0.62 21.40
N LEU A 266 12.56 -0.51 22.50
CA LEU A 266 11.74 -1.56 23.08
C LEU A 266 10.27 -1.28 22.76
N ALA A 267 9.63 -2.15 21.95
CA ALA A 267 8.25 -1.98 21.53
C ALA A 267 7.36 -3.11 22.05
N TRP A 268 6.18 -2.77 22.57
CA TRP A 268 5.15 -3.71 22.97
C TRP A 268 4.35 -4.17 21.74
N PRO A 269 3.81 -5.39 21.75
CA PRO A 269 2.83 -5.82 20.75
C PRO A 269 1.64 -4.86 20.69
N GLN A 270 1.01 -4.81 19.52
CA GLN A 270 -0.22 -4.04 19.36
C GLN A 270 -1.29 -4.49 20.36
N ASN A 271 -1.87 -3.53 21.05
CA ASN A 271 -2.97 -3.81 21.99
C ASN A 271 -4.33 -3.90 21.29
N ALA A 272 -5.38 -4.32 22.00
CA ALA A 272 -6.73 -4.48 21.47
C ALA A 272 -7.36 -3.20 20.90
N LYS A 273 -6.82 -2.01 21.23
CA LYS A 273 -7.25 -0.70 20.69
C LYS A 273 -6.46 -0.29 19.45
N GLY A 274 -5.52 -1.13 18.99
CA GLY A 274 -4.71 -0.87 17.81
C GLY A 274 -3.48 0.01 18.06
N TYR A 275 -3.09 0.25 19.31
CA TYR A 275 -1.90 1.03 19.65
C TYR A 275 -0.67 0.16 19.85
N VAL A 276 0.46 0.61 19.33
CA VAL A 276 1.81 0.12 19.65
C VAL A 276 2.49 1.18 20.51
N ASN A 277 2.95 0.79 21.70
CA ASN A 277 3.76 1.66 22.55
C ASN A 277 5.22 1.25 22.41
N SER A 278 6.14 2.21 22.46
CA SER A 278 7.58 1.94 22.51
C SER A 278 8.32 2.92 23.40
N LEU A 279 9.47 2.47 23.94
CA LEU A 279 10.47 3.28 24.59
C LEU A 279 11.74 3.23 23.76
N GLY A 280 12.35 4.38 23.54
CA GLY A 280 13.57 4.50 22.75
C GLY A 280 14.63 5.31 23.46
N ALA A 281 15.89 4.96 23.19
CA ALA A 281 17.07 5.74 23.54
C ALA A 281 17.95 5.86 22.32
N GLN A 282 18.51 7.03 22.07
CA GLN A 282 19.41 7.29 20.95
C GLN A 282 20.57 8.19 21.37
N PHE A 283 21.74 7.87 20.88
CA PHE A 283 22.89 8.77 20.83
C PHE A 283 23.23 9.06 19.37
N LYS A 284 23.45 10.32 19.01
CA LYS A 284 23.77 10.76 17.66
C LYS A 284 24.84 11.84 17.71
N ARG A 285 25.86 11.72 16.83
CA ARG A 285 26.84 12.77 16.52
C ARG A 285 26.75 13.07 15.04
N GLU A 286 26.65 14.34 14.69
CA GLU A 286 26.65 14.82 13.30
C GLU A 286 27.60 16.01 13.17
N ASP A 287 28.30 16.06 12.03
CA ASP A 287 29.14 17.19 11.61
C ASP A 287 28.77 17.49 10.15
N ILE A 288 27.88 18.44 9.96
CA ILE A 288 27.32 18.78 8.64
C ILE A 288 27.39 20.28 8.47
N GLU A 289 28.09 20.72 7.40
CA GLU A 289 28.26 22.13 7.05
C GLU A 289 28.82 22.97 8.23
N GLY A 290 29.82 22.41 8.94
CA GLY A 290 30.47 23.05 10.07
C GLY A 290 29.61 23.23 11.31
N GLN A 291 28.46 22.58 11.37
CA GLN A 291 27.67 22.43 12.59
C GLN A 291 27.88 21.00 13.14
N GLU A 292 28.63 20.91 14.25
CA GLU A 292 28.76 19.67 15.02
C GLU A 292 27.69 19.63 16.11
N THR A 293 26.97 18.51 16.17
CA THR A 293 25.97 18.24 17.22
C THR A 293 26.23 16.87 17.85
N ARG A 294 26.04 16.80 19.19
CA ARG A 294 26.01 15.53 19.93
C ARG A 294 24.71 15.50 20.72
N THR A 295 23.84 14.59 20.32
CA THR A 295 22.48 14.50 20.84
C THR A 295 22.30 13.20 21.60
N THR A 296 21.69 13.27 22.79
CA THR A 296 21.15 12.13 23.54
C THR A 296 19.65 12.31 23.65
N LEU A 297 18.90 11.28 23.28
CA LEU A 297 17.44 11.29 23.24
C LEU A 297 16.89 10.10 24.03
N LEU A 298 15.88 10.35 24.87
CA LEU A 298 15.00 9.34 25.46
C LEU A 298 13.57 9.63 25.01
N ALA A 299 12.84 8.63 24.56
CA ALA A 299 11.49 8.83 24.03
C ALA A 299 10.52 7.74 24.46
N ALA A 300 9.29 8.14 24.77
CA ALA A 300 8.12 7.26 24.87
C ALA A 300 7.17 7.60 23.73
N LYS A 301 6.83 6.59 22.93
CA LYS A 301 6.03 6.78 21.71
C LYS A 301 4.82 5.86 21.71
N ARG A 302 3.69 6.38 21.28
CA ARG A 302 2.46 5.62 21.01
C ARG A 302 2.04 5.85 19.58
N THR A 303 2.00 4.78 18.81
CA THR A 303 1.64 4.79 17.38
C THR A 303 0.34 4.02 17.15
N ARG A 304 -0.46 4.47 16.21
CA ARG A 304 -1.65 3.77 15.71
C ARG A 304 -1.75 3.92 14.21
N THR A 305 -1.96 2.80 13.51
CA THR A 305 -2.27 2.78 12.09
C THR A 305 -3.72 2.35 11.87
N ARG A 306 -4.46 3.12 11.07
CA ARG A 306 -5.83 2.81 10.63
C ARG A 306 -5.94 3.02 9.13
N GLY A 307 -6.00 1.91 8.38
CA GLY A 307 -5.99 1.96 6.93
C GLY A 307 -4.77 2.72 6.43
N GLN A 308 -4.99 3.84 5.76
CA GLN A 308 -3.95 4.68 5.16
C GLN A 308 -3.38 5.76 6.10
N ILE A 309 -3.88 5.84 7.34
CA ILE A 309 -3.51 6.87 8.31
C ILE A 309 -2.67 6.26 9.43
N GLU A 310 -1.51 6.85 9.67
CA GLU A 310 -0.67 6.61 10.84
C GLU A 310 -0.65 7.85 11.73
N SER A 311 -0.89 7.67 13.01
CA SER A 311 -0.75 8.73 14.01
C SER A 311 0.21 8.30 15.11
N ALA A 312 1.07 9.23 15.56
CA ALA A 312 2.04 8.98 16.60
C ALA A 312 2.07 10.15 17.60
N LEU A 313 1.96 9.82 18.86
CA LEU A 313 2.23 10.75 19.98
C LEU A 313 3.55 10.36 20.60
N THR A 314 4.49 11.30 20.69
CA THR A 314 5.82 11.12 21.27
C THR A 314 6.03 12.11 22.40
N LEU A 315 6.42 11.62 23.56
CA LEU A 315 7.03 12.40 24.63
C LEU A 315 8.52 12.09 24.61
N GLN A 316 9.37 13.11 24.49
CA GLN A 316 10.82 12.92 24.43
C GLN A 316 11.57 13.94 25.26
N TYR A 317 12.64 13.46 25.91
CA TYR A 317 13.66 14.29 26.53
C TYR A 317 14.94 14.21 25.72
N GLN A 318 15.45 15.36 25.32
CA GLN A 318 16.65 15.47 24.49
C GLN A 318 17.64 16.44 25.12
N THR A 319 18.91 16.06 25.16
CA THR A 319 20.02 16.96 25.44
C THR A 319 20.95 17.03 24.23
N GLU A 320 21.47 18.18 23.94
CA GLU A 320 22.32 18.44 22.80
C GLU A 320 23.48 19.36 23.17
N THR A 321 24.68 19.01 22.72
CA THR A 321 25.82 19.93 22.67
C THR A 321 26.04 20.32 21.21
N GLN A 322 26.04 21.62 20.93
CA GLN A 322 26.16 22.20 19.59
C GLN A 322 27.40 23.08 19.48
N GLN A 323 28.14 22.97 18.37
CA GLN A 323 29.20 23.83 17.94
C GLN A 323 29.00 24.23 16.49
N VAL A 324 29.11 25.50 16.12
CA VAL A 324 28.98 26.00 14.77
C VAL A 324 30.23 26.79 14.38
N GLY A 325 30.94 26.30 13.32
CA GLY A 325 32.15 26.94 12.81
C GLY A 325 33.25 27.20 13.85
N GLY A 326 33.27 26.45 14.95
CA GLY A 326 34.16 26.67 16.10
C GLY A 326 33.83 27.87 16.94
N ALA A 327 32.81 28.67 16.62
CA ALA A 327 32.53 29.94 17.25
C ALA A 327 31.52 29.88 18.41
N VAL A 328 30.64 28.82 18.43
CA VAL A 328 29.56 28.74 19.43
C VAL A 328 29.51 27.34 20.03
N ASN A 329 29.63 27.27 21.36
CA ASN A 329 29.29 26.08 22.12
C ASN A 329 28.00 26.38 22.87
N ALA A 330 26.94 25.64 22.49
CA ALA A 330 25.65 25.68 23.17
C ALA A 330 25.34 24.31 23.76
N HIS A 331 24.72 24.31 24.92
CA HIS A 331 24.13 23.11 25.49
C HIS A 331 22.63 23.34 25.59
N ASN A 332 21.87 22.57 24.87
CA ASN A 332 20.42 22.72 24.75
C ASN A 332 19.73 21.48 25.31
N GLN A 333 18.61 21.66 26.00
CA GLN A 333 17.78 20.55 26.46
C GLN A 333 16.30 20.87 26.27
N ALA A 334 15.50 19.83 26.02
CA ALA A 334 14.06 19.98 25.90
C ALA A 334 13.32 18.69 26.28
N LEU A 335 12.32 18.81 27.13
CA LEU A 335 11.24 17.82 27.27
C LEU A 335 10.09 18.28 26.40
N SER A 336 9.87 17.57 25.31
CA SER A 336 8.90 17.96 24.30
C SER A 336 7.84 16.89 24.05
N THR A 337 6.66 17.34 23.66
CA THR A 337 5.60 16.46 23.14
C THR A 337 5.41 16.77 21.67
N ASN A 338 5.30 15.73 20.82
CA ASN A 338 5.06 15.86 19.40
C ASN A 338 3.95 14.90 18.97
N TYR A 339 2.98 15.41 18.24
CA TYR A 339 1.97 14.63 17.53
C TYR A 339 2.24 14.67 16.03
N ALA A 340 2.39 13.51 15.44
CA ALA A 340 2.57 13.34 14.00
C ALA A 340 1.38 12.58 13.41
N TRP A 341 0.88 13.07 12.27
CA TRP A 341 -0.17 12.46 11.49
C TRP A 341 0.30 12.30 10.04
N THR A 342 0.21 11.09 9.51
CA THR A 342 0.63 10.80 8.14
C THR A 342 -0.46 10.02 7.43
N GLN A 343 -0.88 10.50 6.27
CA GLN A 343 -1.78 9.79 5.36
C GLN A 343 -1.04 9.37 4.10
N ARG A 344 -1.12 8.08 3.75
CA ARG A 344 -0.52 7.51 2.54
C ARG A 344 -1.60 6.92 1.65
N VAL A 345 -1.92 7.60 0.58
CA VAL A 345 -2.90 7.17 -0.44
C VAL A 345 -2.12 6.86 -1.71
N VAL A 346 -1.41 5.75 -1.71
CA VAL A 346 -0.58 5.32 -2.86
C VAL A 346 -0.83 3.86 -3.18
N GLY A 347 -0.96 3.52 -4.47
CA GLY A 347 -1.25 2.15 -4.90
C GLY A 347 -0.07 1.18 -4.76
N ARG A 348 1.18 1.69 -4.76
CA ARG A 348 2.41 0.89 -4.60
C ARG A 348 3.40 1.64 -3.71
N ALA A 349 3.93 0.96 -2.69
CA ALA A 349 4.81 1.58 -1.70
C ALA A 349 6.16 2.04 -2.28
N PHE A 350 6.81 1.21 -3.13
CA PHE A 350 8.15 1.49 -3.63
C PHE A 350 8.19 2.42 -4.84
N TYR A 351 7.21 2.32 -5.76
CA TYR A 351 7.12 3.16 -6.96
C TYR A 351 5.70 3.67 -7.16
N PRO A 352 5.27 4.65 -6.33
CA PRO A 352 3.95 5.23 -6.50
C PRO A 352 3.81 5.84 -7.90
N ARG A 353 2.74 5.48 -8.62
CA ARG A 353 2.41 6.08 -9.92
C ARG A 353 1.42 7.22 -9.78
N ASP A 354 0.54 7.09 -8.79
CA ASP A 354 -0.53 8.03 -8.48
C ASP A 354 -0.76 8.06 -6.96
N GLY A 355 -1.53 9.05 -6.50
CA GLY A 355 -1.84 9.22 -5.10
C GLY A 355 -0.96 10.26 -4.40
N TYR A 356 -0.96 10.24 -3.07
CA TYR A 356 -0.20 11.21 -2.28
C TYR A 356 0.25 10.66 -0.92
N VAL A 357 1.23 11.38 -0.35
CA VAL A 357 1.64 11.23 1.05
C VAL A 357 1.59 12.62 1.68
N LEU A 358 0.80 12.77 2.74
CA LEU A 358 0.71 13.99 3.55
C LEU A 358 1.16 13.69 4.98
N THR A 359 2.15 14.43 5.45
CA THR A 359 2.63 14.39 6.84
C THR A 359 2.42 15.74 7.50
N LEU A 360 1.80 15.77 8.66
CA LEU A 360 1.63 16.94 9.50
C LEU A 360 2.18 16.63 10.90
N GLN A 361 2.86 17.60 11.50
CA GLN A 361 3.39 17.48 12.86
C GLN A 361 3.12 18.77 13.62
N VAL A 362 2.77 18.61 14.89
CA VAL A 362 2.69 19.69 15.86
C VAL A 362 3.32 19.22 17.16
N GLY A 363 4.19 20.01 17.72
CA GLY A 363 4.87 19.67 18.97
C GLY A 363 5.53 20.88 19.61
N GLY A 364 6.00 20.72 20.82
CA GLY A 364 6.67 21.82 21.52
C GLY A 364 7.16 21.44 22.90
N ALA A 365 7.75 22.38 23.55
CA ALA A 365 8.28 22.32 24.93
C ALA A 365 7.92 23.59 25.69
N VAL A 366 7.95 23.50 27.01
CA VAL A 366 7.72 24.63 27.94
C VAL A 366 8.97 24.82 28.79
N GLU A 367 9.47 26.04 28.80
CA GLU A 367 10.61 26.43 29.60
C GLU A 367 10.41 26.11 31.09
N GLY A 368 11.48 25.72 31.78
CA GLY A 368 11.44 25.33 33.20
C GLY A 368 10.97 23.87 33.42
N LEU A 369 10.32 23.23 32.46
CA LEU A 369 9.97 21.81 32.53
C LEU A 369 11.02 20.96 31.76
N LEU A 370 12.25 20.89 32.32
CA LEU A 370 13.39 20.21 31.68
C LEU A 370 13.65 20.72 30.23
N SER A 371 13.39 22.00 30.02
CA SER A 371 13.56 22.69 28.74
C SER A 371 14.12 24.06 28.95
N ASP A 372 15.09 24.45 28.12
CA ASP A 372 15.77 25.74 28.25
C ASP A 372 14.92 26.88 27.67
N THR A 373 14.00 26.58 26.73
CA THR A 373 13.19 27.55 26.01
C THR A 373 11.82 26.98 25.67
N SER A 374 10.77 27.82 25.76
CA SER A 374 9.44 27.48 25.27
C SER A 374 9.37 27.62 23.76
N PHE A 375 8.82 26.61 23.06
CA PHE A 375 8.58 26.68 21.63
C PHE A 375 7.38 25.83 21.19
N LEU A 376 6.77 26.26 20.08
CA LEU A 376 5.78 25.48 19.33
C LEU A 376 6.30 25.24 17.93
N ARG A 377 6.44 23.98 17.54
CA ARG A 377 6.87 23.55 16.21
C ARG A 377 5.69 23.07 15.39
N LEU A 378 5.56 23.61 14.20
CA LEU A 378 4.61 23.18 13.17
C LEU A 378 5.43 22.70 11.97
N TYR A 379 5.03 21.58 11.38
CA TYR A 379 5.67 21.03 10.20
C TYR A 379 4.66 20.32 9.31
N GLY A 380 4.79 20.52 8.01
CA GLY A 380 3.98 19.86 7.01
C GLY A 380 4.78 19.50 5.77
N ARG A 381 4.53 18.31 5.21
CA ARG A 381 5.08 17.87 3.94
C ARG A 381 4.01 17.15 3.13
N HIS A 382 3.79 17.58 1.92
CA HIS A 382 2.92 16.94 0.93
C HIS A 382 3.72 16.48 -0.28
N THR A 383 3.55 15.23 -0.67
CA THR A 383 4.11 14.69 -1.92
C THR A 383 2.97 14.11 -2.74
N GLN A 384 2.70 14.68 -3.90
CA GLN A 384 1.69 14.26 -4.86
C GLN A 384 2.36 13.49 -6.00
N TYR A 385 1.81 12.34 -6.34
CA TYR A 385 2.18 11.56 -7.51
C TYR A 385 1.06 11.63 -8.53
N VAL A 386 1.37 12.03 -9.74
CA VAL A 386 0.41 12.15 -10.86
C VAL A 386 0.91 11.28 -12.00
N ARG A 387 0.10 10.32 -12.43
CA ARG A 387 0.40 9.49 -13.58
C ARG A 387 0.31 10.29 -14.87
N VAL A 388 1.32 10.16 -15.72
CA VAL A 388 1.37 10.79 -17.05
C VAL A 388 1.54 9.70 -18.10
N GLY A 389 0.48 9.39 -18.83
CA GLY A 389 0.47 8.25 -19.77
C GLY A 389 0.63 6.89 -19.07
N ARG A 390 1.30 5.93 -19.76
CA ARG A 390 1.43 4.56 -19.25
C ARG A 390 2.52 4.39 -18.21
N ASP A 391 3.70 4.98 -18.41
CA ASP A 391 4.91 4.69 -17.64
C ASP A 391 5.54 5.90 -16.97
N ASN A 392 5.09 7.11 -17.30
CA ASN A 392 5.64 8.35 -16.79
C ASN A 392 4.86 8.85 -15.56
N ARG A 393 5.50 9.72 -14.78
CA ARG A 393 4.86 10.36 -13.63
C ARG A 393 5.42 11.75 -13.37
N LEU A 394 4.58 12.62 -12.85
CA LEU A 394 4.96 13.88 -12.24
C LEU A 394 4.94 13.71 -10.72
N VAL A 395 5.97 14.20 -10.04
CA VAL A 395 6.06 14.25 -8.58
C VAL A 395 6.13 15.70 -8.16
N LEU A 396 5.16 16.11 -7.35
CA LEU A 396 5.10 17.45 -6.75
C LEU A 396 5.35 17.29 -5.25
N ARG A 397 6.26 18.08 -4.69
CA ARG A 397 6.56 18.07 -3.28
C ARG A 397 6.54 19.50 -2.75
N VAL A 398 5.87 19.70 -1.63
CA VAL A 398 5.87 20.94 -0.87
C VAL A 398 6.17 20.59 0.59
N GLU A 399 7.04 21.36 1.21
CA GLU A 399 7.43 21.19 2.60
C GLU A 399 7.51 22.56 3.26
N GLY A 400 6.96 22.67 4.46
CA GLY A 400 7.00 23.90 5.26
C GLY A 400 7.14 23.59 6.73
N GLY A 401 7.84 24.46 7.43
CA GLY A 401 8.04 24.36 8.86
C GLY A 401 8.14 25.72 9.53
N ALA A 402 7.65 25.81 10.77
CA ALA A 402 7.76 26.99 11.60
C ALA A 402 8.00 26.59 13.06
N VAL A 403 8.93 27.26 13.71
CA VAL A 403 9.13 27.21 15.15
C VAL A 403 8.80 28.59 15.72
N LEU A 404 7.71 28.62 16.48
CA LEU A 404 7.25 29.83 17.18
C LEU A 404 7.91 29.84 18.54
N ALA A 405 8.87 30.75 18.75
CA ALA A 405 9.63 30.96 19.97
C ALA A 405 10.19 32.38 19.98
N GLU A 406 10.52 32.94 21.12
CA GLU A 406 11.16 34.26 21.25
C GLU A 406 12.55 34.25 20.62
N THR A 407 13.34 33.22 20.89
CA THR A 407 14.66 32.96 20.30
C THR A 407 14.78 31.54 19.83
N ARG A 408 15.77 31.25 18.98
CA ARG A 408 16.16 29.90 18.65
C ARG A 408 17.13 29.27 19.66
N ASP A 409 17.76 30.11 20.48
CA ASP A 409 18.75 29.67 21.44
C ASP A 409 18.07 28.83 22.53
N GLY A 410 18.72 27.74 22.96
CA GLY A 410 18.14 26.77 23.90
C GLY A 410 17.21 25.73 23.22
N ILE A 411 16.93 25.84 21.93
CA ILE A 411 16.12 24.84 21.18
C ILE A 411 17.07 23.84 20.52
N PRO A 412 16.96 22.52 20.83
CA PRO A 412 17.76 21.51 20.15
C PRO A 412 17.54 21.52 18.63
N THR A 413 18.61 21.27 17.87
CA THR A 413 18.64 21.42 16.39
C THR A 413 17.66 20.51 15.66
N ASP A 414 17.29 19.37 16.21
CA ASP A 414 16.28 18.45 15.65
C ASP A 414 14.87 19.09 15.56
N PHE A 415 14.60 20.16 16.33
CA PHE A 415 13.33 20.89 16.23
C PHE A 415 13.40 22.07 15.25
N LEU A 416 14.60 22.51 14.88
CA LEU A 416 14.85 23.58 13.94
C LEU A 416 15.00 23.04 12.51
N PHE A 417 15.28 23.93 11.54
CA PHE A 417 15.30 23.57 10.13
C PHE A 417 16.59 24.03 9.44
N ARG A 418 17.00 23.24 8.46
CA ARG A 418 17.95 23.61 7.38
C ARG A 418 17.45 23.01 6.08
N ALA A 419 17.74 23.64 4.94
CA ALA A 419 17.41 23.13 3.61
C ALA A 419 18.70 22.80 2.81
N GLY A 420 18.54 22.21 1.62
CA GLY A 420 19.61 21.71 0.76
C GLY A 420 19.70 20.20 0.78
N GLY A 421 20.29 19.62 -0.29
CA GLY A 421 20.42 18.18 -0.49
C GLY A 421 19.30 17.54 -1.31
N ASP A 422 19.41 16.24 -1.55
CA ASP A 422 18.57 15.46 -2.50
C ASP A 422 17.08 15.45 -2.15
N ASN A 423 16.74 15.60 -0.88
CA ASN A 423 15.38 15.60 -0.39
C ASN A 423 14.77 16.99 -0.18
N SER A 424 15.50 18.05 -0.49
CA SER A 424 15.11 19.44 -0.29
C SER A 424 15.35 20.25 -1.58
N VAL A 425 16.43 21.02 -1.68
CA VAL A 425 16.83 21.79 -2.86
C VAL A 425 18.10 21.16 -3.45
N ARG A 426 17.96 20.39 -4.51
CA ARG A 426 19.08 19.72 -5.20
C ARG A 426 19.99 20.74 -5.86
N GLY A 427 21.29 20.44 -5.90
CA GLY A 427 22.35 21.36 -6.37
C GLY A 427 23.00 22.15 -5.24
N TYR A 428 22.38 22.19 -4.07
CA TYR A 428 22.97 22.71 -2.81
C TYR A 428 23.37 21.54 -1.93
N ALA A 429 24.48 21.68 -1.19
CA ALA A 429 24.93 20.63 -0.29
C ALA A 429 23.87 20.32 0.78
N TYR A 430 23.94 19.11 1.33
CA TYR A 430 22.97 18.67 2.35
C TYR A 430 22.97 19.59 3.56
N GLN A 431 21.81 20.18 3.90
CA GLN A 431 21.62 21.11 5.00
C GLN A 431 22.51 22.38 4.94
N SER A 432 22.88 22.82 3.74
CA SER A 432 23.71 24.01 3.55
C SER A 432 22.93 25.33 3.52
N LEU A 433 21.61 25.29 3.47
CA LEU A 433 20.74 26.47 3.51
C LEU A 433 20.21 26.68 4.94
N GLY A 434 20.55 27.81 5.53
CA GLY A 434 20.25 28.21 6.88
C GLY A 434 20.98 29.50 7.24
N ARG A 435 21.28 29.73 8.51
CA ARG A 435 22.00 30.94 8.93
C ARG A 435 23.51 30.70 8.93
N ALA A 436 24.25 31.42 8.09
CA ALA A 436 25.70 31.43 8.15
C ALA A 436 26.20 31.98 9.50
N LEU A 437 27.07 31.25 10.17
CA LEU A 437 27.63 31.62 11.47
C LEU A 437 29.01 30.99 11.63
N GLY A 438 30.05 31.80 11.84
CA GLY A 438 31.41 31.37 12.23
C GLY A 438 32.04 30.35 11.26
N GLY A 439 31.72 30.41 9.95
CA GLY A 439 32.20 29.45 8.94
C GLY A 439 31.39 28.16 8.84
N GLY A 440 30.28 28.05 9.53
CA GLY A 440 29.30 26.97 9.45
C GLY A 440 27.88 27.47 9.14
N VAL A 441 26.92 26.54 9.08
CA VAL A 441 25.51 26.82 8.81
C VAL A 441 24.67 26.36 10.01
N ALA A 442 24.11 27.30 10.73
CA ALA A 442 23.25 27.06 11.88
C ALA A 442 21.80 26.78 11.44
N SER A 443 21.11 25.91 12.19
CA SER A 443 19.68 25.64 12.01
C SER A 443 18.84 26.86 12.40
N VAL A 444 17.67 27.04 11.77
CA VAL A 444 16.79 28.21 11.83
C VAL A 444 15.34 27.82 12.08
N ARG A 445 14.47 28.81 12.32
CA ARG A 445 13.09 28.58 12.76
C ARG A 445 12.09 28.33 11.65
N TYR A 446 12.34 28.76 10.43
CA TYR A 446 11.38 28.68 9.32
C TYR A 446 11.98 27.93 8.13
N LEU A 447 11.15 27.12 7.47
CA LEU A 447 11.48 26.33 6.29
C LEU A 447 10.39 26.48 5.26
N ALA A 448 10.74 26.67 4.00
CA ALA A 448 9.84 26.55 2.87
C ALA A 448 10.58 25.94 1.67
N THR A 449 10.14 24.79 1.17
CA THR A 449 10.70 24.15 -0.01
C THR A 449 9.61 23.62 -0.92
N GLY A 450 9.87 23.60 -2.21
CA GLY A 450 9.02 23.06 -3.24
C GLY A 450 9.82 22.34 -4.33
N SER A 451 9.26 21.31 -4.92
CA SER A 451 9.89 20.53 -5.96
C SER A 451 8.87 20.05 -6.98
N VAL A 452 9.25 20.14 -8.25
CA VAL A 452 8.53 19.54 -9.37
C VAL A 452 9.50 18.62 -10.10
N GLU A 453 9.17 17.35 -10.22
CA GLU A 453 9.98 16.35 -10.89
C GLU A 453 9.16 15.57 -11.91
N TYR A 454 9.59 15.54 -13.18
CA TYR A 454 9.01 14.71 -14.22
C TYR A 454 9.91 13.51 -14.49
N ASN A 455 9.36 12.30 -14.34
CA ASN A 455 10.04 11.04 -14.59
C ASN A 455 9.52 10.43 -15.89
N HIS A 456 10.42 10.23 -16.86
CA HIS A 456 10.16 9.57 -18.14
C HIS A 456 10.90 8.24 -18.20
N PHE A 457 10.18 7.13 -18.47
CA PHE A 457 10.77 5.80 -18.60
C PHE A 457 10.77 5.36 -20.05
N PHE A 458 11.96 5.12 -20.59
CA PHE A 458 12.18 4.64 -21.96
C PHE A 458 11.95 3.13 -22.07
N THR A 459 12.28 2.39 -21.00
CA THR A 459 12.08 0.96 -20.86
C THR A 459 11.34 0.65 -19.56
N ARG A 460 11.08 -0.64 -19.28
CA ARG A 460 10.48 -1.05 -18.02
C ARG A 460 11.28 -0.59 -16.80
N ASP A 461 12.60 -0.59 -16.90
CA ASP A 461 13.51 -0.42 -15.76
C ASP A 461 14.28 0.90 -15.80
N TRP A 462 14.59 1.44 -16.99
CA TRP A 462 15.40 2.63 -17.16
C TRP A 462 14.60 3.84 -17.62
N GLY A 463 14.91 4.98 -17.02
CA GLY A 463 14.30 6.26 -17.33
C GLY A 463 15.21 7.43 -16.95
N MET A 464 14.68 8.62 -17.14
CA MET A 464 15.29 9.88 -16.71
C MET A 464 14.29 10.71 -15.90
N ALA A 465 14.80 11.57 -15.04
CA ALA A 465 14.04 12.61 -14.36
C ALA A 465 14.57 13.99 -14.74
N LEU A 466 13.66 14.94 -14.92
CA LEU A 466 13.94 16.37 -14.96
C LEU A 466 13.30 16.99 -13.73
N PHE A 467 14.00 17.90 -13.07
CA PHE A 467 13.47 18.52 -11.88
C PHE A 467 13.79 20.01 -11.77
N VAL A 468 12.93 20.71 -11.05
CA VAL A 468 13.14 22.06 -10.55
C VAL A 468 12.76 22.06 -9.07
N ASP A 469 13.67 22.54 -8.25
CA ASP A 469 13.49 22.71 -6.80
C ASP A 469 13.63 24.19 -6.46
N ALA A 470 12.89 24.64 -5.45
CA ALA A 470 13.04 25.96 -4.88
C ALA A 470 12.88 25.88 -3.37
N GLY A 471 13.63 26.70 -2.64
CA GLY A 471 13.42 26.75 -1.19
C GLY A 471 14.52 27.48 -0.43
N ASP A 472 14.25 27.68 0.84
CA ASP A 472 15.15 28.32 1.80
C ASP A 472 14.77 27.95 3.24
N ALA A 473 15.67 28.28 4.17
CA ALA A 473 15.43 28.22 5.60
C ALA A 473 15.98 29.49 6.27
N ALA A 474 15.20 30.15 7.12
CA ALA A 474 15.53 31.43 7.73
C ALA A 474 15.03 31.58 9.18
N ASP A 475 15.54 32.55 9.93
CA ASP A 475 15.11 32.84 11.32
C ASP A 475 13.79 33.68 11.38
N ALA A 476 13.35 34.27 10.27
CA ALA A 476 12.08 34.98 10.18
C ALA A 476 11.39 34.70 8.81
N PRO A 477 10.04 34.70 8.75
CA PRO A 477 9.35 34.46 7.48
C PRO A 477 9.71 35.46 6.38
N GLY A 478 9.89 36.73 6.73
CA GLY A 478 10.27 37.81 5.80
C GLY A 478 11.73 37.77 5.35
N SER A 479 12.55 36.90 5.93
CA SER A 479 13.96 36.69 5.57
C SER A 479 14.16 35.49 4.64
N LEU A 480 13.11 34.76 4.30
CA LEU A 480 13.17 33.66 3.33
C LEU A 480 13.51 34.24 1.93
N SER A 481 14.60 33.77 1.34
CA SER A 481 15.07 34.13 0.02
C SER A 481 15.30 32.86 -0.81
N PRO A 482 14.23 32.30 -1.42
CA PRO A 482 14.29 31.00 -2.07
C PRO A 482 15.38 30.94 -3.14
N VAL A 483 16.25 29.94 -3.04
CA VAL A 483 17.21 29.56 -4.07
C VAL A 483 16.62 28.47 -4.95
N PHE A 484 17.13 28.36 -6.18
CA PHE A 484 16.63 27.43 -7.18
C PHE A 484 17.67 26.38 -7.53
N GLY A 485 17.24 25.13 -7.64
CA GLY A 485 17.99 24.02 -8.18
C GLY A 485 17.26 23.39 -9.35
N TYR A 486 17.95 23.09 -10.43
CA TYR A 486 17.37 22.35 -11.54
C TYR A 486 18.36 21.34 -12.10
N GLY A 487 17.85 20.28 -12.71
CA GLY A 487 18.73 19.26 -13.24
C GLY A 487 18.02 18.07 -13.85
N ALA A 488 18.85 17.12 -14.27
CA ALA A 488 18.43 15.84 -14.81
C ALA A 488 19.12 14.70 -14.05
N GLY A 489 18.48 13.54 -13.99
CA GLY A 489 19.04 12.36 -13.35
C GLY A 489 18.54 11.08 -13.97
N ALA A 490 19.40 10.03 -13.97
CA ALA A 490 18.98 8.69 -14.37
C ALA A 490 18.02 8.10 -13.32
N ARG A 491 17.07 7.28 -13.78
CA ARG A 491 16.16 6.52 -12.94
C ARG A 491 16.24 5.05 -13.31
N TYR A 492 16.47 4.23 -12.30
CA TYR A 492 16.45 2.78 -12.44
C TYR A 492 15.42 2.18 -11.50
N ARG A 493 14.53 1.33 -12.03
CA ARG A 493 13.59 0.53 -11.25
C ARG A 493 14.21 -0.84 -11.00
N SER A 494 14.60 -1.11 -9.76
CA SER A 494 15.00 -2.45 -9.38
C SER A 494 13.84 -3.43 -9.55
N PRO A 495 14.08 -4.65 -10.04
CA PRO A 495 13.07 -5.70 -10.16
C PRO A 495 12.65 -6.33 -8.82
N VAL A 496 13.00 -5.73 -7.67
CA VAL A 496 12.66 -6.23 -6.32
C VAL A 496 11.24 -5.84 -5.94
#